data_7206d5458f54b95b35b85e53e8d1795b
#
_entry.id   7206d5458f54b95b35b85e53e8d1795b
#
_cell.length_a   1.000
_cell.length_b   1.000
_cell.length_c   1.000
_cell.angle_alpha   90.00
_cell.angle_beta   90.00
_cell.angle_gamma   90.00
#
_symmetry.space_group_name_H-M   'P 1'
#
loop_
_entity.id
_entity.type
_entity.pdbx_description
1 polymer ?
#
loop_
_entity_poly.entity_id
_entity_poly.type
_entity_poly.pdbx_seq_one_letter_code
_entity_poly.pdbx_strand_id
1 'polypeptide(L)'
;MRKFCWAFTNCSEASLPNLRAPLKLDVRDSTWPVESVDYIFSANTAHIMSWPEVELMFAGVGRTLRTGGRFCLYGPFNRDGHFTSESNQAFDATLRARDPNMGLRDDRALKALGRQHGLLFMAEHAMPANNRVLVWAR
;
A
#
# COMPACT_ATOMS: atom_id res chain seq x y z
N MET A 1 -13.50 14.18 -3.61
CA MET A 1 -13.54 12.96 -4.43
C MET A 1 -12.20 12.80 -5.15
N ARG A 2 -11.23 12.13 -4.53
CA ARG A 2 -9.90 11.94 -5.12
C ARG A 2 -9.80 10.53 -5.66
N LYS A 3 -9.81 10.43 -6.98
CA LYS A 3 -9.57 9.19 -7.70
C LYS A 3 -8.05 8.95 -7.69
N PHE A 4 -7.59 8.01 -6.89
CA PHE A 4 -6.19 7.59 -6.95
C PHE A 4 -6.04 6.55 -8.06
N CYS A 5 -5.90 7.05 -9.28
CA CYS A 5 -5.29 6.29 -10.35
C CYS A 5 -3.87 6.87 -10.51
N TRP A 6 -2.89 6.29 -9.83
CA TRP A 6 -1.50 6.47 -10.23
C TRP A 6 -1.28 5.55 -11.43
N ALA A 7 -1.87 5.95 -12.55
CA ALA A 7 -1.49 5.40 -13.82
C ALA A 7 -0.06 5.84 -14.10
N PHE A 8 0.81 4.89 -14.32
CA PHE A 8 2.07 5.13 -14.98
C PHE A 8 1.78 5.69 -16.36
N THR A 9 1.85 6.99 -16.55
CA THR A 9 1.68 7.65 -17.84
C THR A 9 2.67 7.13 -18.89
N ASN A 10 3.76 6.49 -18.44
CA ASN A 10 4.82 5.96 -19.30
C ASN A 10 4.65 4.47 -19.69
N CYS A 11 3.62 3.79 -19.25
CA CYS A 11 3.40 2.37 -19.62
C CYS A 11 3.14 2.16 -21.12
N SER A 12 2.49 3.12 -21.76
CA SER A 12 2.20 3.06 -23.19
C SER A 12 3.43 3.38 -24.08
N GLU A 13 4.38 4.16 -23.57
CA GLU A 13 5.59 4.54 -24.30
C GLU A 13 6.63 3.43 -24.35
N ALA A 14 6.66 2.58 -23.32
CA ALA A 14 7.65 1.51 -23.19
C ALA A 14 7.41 0.34 -24.16
N SER A 15 6.23 0.18 -24.72
CA SER A 15 5.86 -0.88 -25.68
C SER A 15 6.30 -2.30 -25.28
N LEU A 16 6.29 -2.59 -23.97
CA LEU A 16 6.72 -3.89 -23.45
C LEU A 16 5.59 -4.93 -23.64
N PRO A 17 5.89 -6.10 -24.22
CA PRO A 17 4.86 -7.09 -24.56
C PRO A 17 4.18 -7.73 -23.34
N ASN A 18 4.82 -7.65 -22.17
CA ASN A 18 4.30 -8.16 -20.90
C ASN A 18 3.63 -7.09 -20.03
N LEU A 19 3.57 -5.84 -20.50
CA LEU A 19 2.92 -4.74 -19.78
C LEU A 19 1.55 -4.48 -20.36
N ARG A 20 0.51 -4.68 -19.54
CA ARG A 20 -0.88 -4.40 -19.93
C ARG A 20 -1.22 -2.94 -19.69
N ALA A 21 -2.23 -2.45 -20.38
CA ALA A 21 -2.80 -1.13 -20.13
C ALA A 21 -3.22 -1.00 -18.64
N PRO A 22 -3.04 0.19 -18.04
CA PRO A 22 -3.41 0.39 -16.64
C PRO A 22 -4.93 0.25 -16.47
N LEU A 23 -5.33 -0.40 -15.38
CA LEU A 23 -6.72 -0.56 -14.98
C LEU A 23 -7.04 0.42 -13.84
N LYS A 24 -8.21 1.01 -13.89
CA LYS A 24 -8.71 1.83 -12.78
C LYS A 24 -9.08 0.90 -11.64
N LEU A 25 -8.48 1.13 -10.47
CA LEU A 25 -8.80 0.45 -9.22
C LEU A 25 -9.13 1.47 -8.14
N ASP A 26 -10.29 1.32 -7.52
CA ASP A 26 -10.66 2.02 -6.29
C ASP A 26 -10.75 0.96 -5.18
N VAL A 27 -10.05 1.18 -4.08
CA VAL A 27 -10.06 0.21 -2.95
C VAL A 27 -11.44 0.06 -2.32
N ARG A 28 -12.33 1.04 -2.52
CA ARG A 28 -13.73 1.04 -2.03
C ARG A 28 -14.64 0.15 -2.88
N ASP A 29 -14.23 -0.22 -4.10
CA ASP A 29 -15.00 -1.10 -4.94
C ASP A 29 -15.02 -2.52 -4.35
N SER A 30 -16.19 -3.14 -4.28
CA SER A 30 -16.34 -4.50 -3.77
C SER A 30 -15.65 -5.55 -4.63
N THR A 31 -15.49 -5.25 -5.92
CA THR A 31 -14.83 -6.12 -6.90
C THR A 31 -13.72 -5.34 -7.60
N TRP A 32 -12.51 -5.86 -7.54
CA TRP A 32 -11.38 -5.29 -8.24
C TRP A 32 -11.33 -5.76 -9.69
N PRO A 33 -10.72 -4.99 -10.61
CA PRO A 33 -10.68 -5.31 -12.04
C PRO A 33 -9.72 -6.47 -12.39
N VAL A 34 -9.21 -7.18 -11.40
CA VAL A 34 -8.37 -8.36 -11.51
C VAL A 34 -8.90 -9.44 -10.56
N GLU A 35 -9.01 -10.67 -11.06
CA GLU A 35 -9.60 -11.77 -10.27
C GLU A 35 -8.58 -12.39 -9.32
N SER A 36 -7.35 -12.63 -9.79
CA SER A 36 -6.33 -13.33 -9.03
C SER A 36 -4.93 -13.02 -9.55
N VAL A 37 -4.00 -12.76 -8.64
CA VAL A 37 -2.60 -12.45 -8.97
C VAL A 37 -1.65 -13.11 -7.97
N ASP A 38 -0.40 -13.34 -8.41
CA ASP A 38 0.65 -13.92 -7.56
C ASP A 38 1.39 -12.88 -6.74
N TYR A 39 1.46 -11.63 -7.25
CA TYR A 39 2.18 -10.54 -6.58
C TYR A 39 1.40 -9.23 -6.67
N ILE A 40 1.39 -8.49 -5.56
CA ILE A 40 0.87 -7.13 -5.49
C ILE A 40 1.96 -6.25 -4.91
N PHE A 41 2.25 -5.14 -5.58
CA PHE A 41 3.14 -4.10 -5.08
C PHE A 41 2.39 -2.77 -5.03
N SER A 42 2.46 -2.11 -3.88
CA SER A 42 1.87 -0.78 -3.69
C SER A 42 2.93 0.15 -3.08
N ALA A 43 3.08 1.33 -3.67
CA ALA A 43 4.08 2.30 -3.26
C ALA A 43 3.45 3.65 -2.93
N ASN A 44 3.79 4.19 -1.76
CA ASN A 44 3.39 5.52 -1.31
C ASN A 44 1.88 5.76 -1.29
N THR A 45 1.10 4.73 -0.99
CA THR A 45 -0.37 4.76 -1.00
C THR A 45 -0.97 4.81 0.41
N ALA A 46 -0.44 4.05 1.35
CA ALA A 46 -1.06 3.87 2.66
C ALA A 46 -1.16 5.16 3.49
N HIS A 47 -0.22 6.08 3.34
CA HIS A 47 -0.19 7.34 4.09
C HIS A 47 -1.06 8.45 3.48
N ILE A 48 -1.52 8.29 2.23
CA ILE A 48 -2.42 9.24 1.55
C ILE A 48 -3.88 8.81 1.53
N MET A 49 -4.19 7.58 1.93
CA MET A 49 -5.54 7.07 2.16
C MET A 49 -5.96 7.32 3.61
N SER A 50 -7.26 7.39 3.88
CA SER A 50 -7.79 7.28 5.23
C SER A 50 -7.58 5.87 5.80
N TRP A 51 -7.64 5.70 7.12
CA TRP A 51 -7.51 4.37 7.71
C TRP A 51 -8.56 3.37 7.20
N PRO A 52 -9.86 3.72 7.11
CA PRO A 52 -10.85 2.81 6.49
C PRO A 52 -10.49 2.40 5.05
N GLU A 53 -9.89 3.28 4.26
CA GLU A 53 -9.44 2.93 2.90
C GLU A 53 -8.24 1.97 2.92
N VAL A 54 -7.34 2.12 3.90
CA VAL A 54 -6.24 1.16 4.12
C VAL A 54 -6.81 -0.22 4.50
N GLU A 55 -7.84 -0.27 5.34
CA GLU A 55 -8.52 -1.52 5.69
C GLU A 55 -9.15 -2.18 4.45
N LEU A 56 -9.82 -1.40 3.60
CA LEU A 56 -10.39 -1.88 2.33
C LEU A 56 -9.31 -2.35 1.36
N MET A 57 -8.15 -1.68 1.31
CA MET A 57 -7.01 -2.11 0.51
C MET A 57 -6.54 -3.51 0.95
N PHE A 58 -6.34 -3.73 2.25
CA PHE A 58 -5.92 -5.03 2.77
C PHE A 58 -6.95 -6.13 2.54
N ALA A 59 -8.23 -5.81 2.68
CA ALA A 59 -9.33 -6.72 2.35
C ALA A 59 -9.31 -7.11 0.86
N GLY A 60 -9.11 -6.13 -0.04
CA GLY A 60 -8.98 -6.36 -1.47
C GLY A 60 -7.76 -7.21 -1.83
N VAL A 61 -6.61 -6.90 -1.25
CA VAL A 61 -5.38 -7.71 -1.40
C VAL A 61 -5.62 -9.15 -0.96
N GLY A 62 -6.22 -9.36 0.22
CA GLY A 62 -6.52 -10.68 0.74
C GLY A 62 -7.45 -11.50 -0.17
N ARG A 63 -8.37 -10.86 -0.88
CA ARG A 63 -9.25 -11.55 -1.85
C ARG A 63 -8.55 -11.88 -3.17
N THR A 64 -7.71 -10.97 -3.64
CA THR A 64 -7.12 -11.01 -4.99
C THR A 64 -5.81 -11.78 -5.05
N LEU A 65 -5.03 -11.76 -3.97
CA LEU A 65 -3.74 -12.47 -3.91
C LEU A 65 -3.97 -13.98 -3.82
N ARG A 66 -3.27 -14.76 -4.65
CA ARG A 66 -3.32 -16.24 -4.59
C ARG A 66 -2.64 -16.76 -3.34
N THR A 67 -3.02 -17.96 -2.91
CA THR A 67 -2.28 -18.70 -1.88
C THR A 67 -0.83 -18.89 -2.34
N GLY A 68 0.12 -18.59 -1.46
CA GLY A 68 1.55 -18.55 -1.78
C GLY A 68 2.03 -17.24 -2.39
N GLY A 69 1.12 -16.34 -2.75
CA GLY A 69 1.46 -15.03 -3.31
C GLY A 69 2.06 -14.06 -2.29
N ARG A 70 2.56 -12.93 -2.77
CA ARG A 70 3.20 -11.90 -1.93
C ARG A 70 2.59 -10.53 -2.17
N PHE A 71 2.37 -9.82 -1.06
CA PHE A 71 2.04 -8.40 -1.05
C PHE A 71 3.20 -7.60 -0.50
N CYS A 72 3.68 -6.62 -1.27
CA CYS A 72 4.75 -5.71 -0.88
C CYS A 72 4.19 -4.29 -0.80
N LEU A 73 4.33 -3.66 0.36
CA LEU A 73 3.89 -2.29 0.61
C LEU A 73 5.12 -1.41 0.90
N TYR A 74 5.40 -0.47 -0.01
CA TYR A 74 6.51 0.47 0.10
C TYR A 74 6.01 1.82 0.63
N GLY A 75 6.74 2.40 1.55
CA GLY A 75 6.50 3.76 2.04
C GLY A 75 7.20 4.05 3.36
N PRO A 76 6.97 5.24 3.92
CA PRO A 76 7.37 5.57 5.27
C PRO A 76 6.33 5.01 6.25
N PHE A 77 6.80 4.36 7.31
CA PHE A 77 5.93 3.78 8.34
C PHE A 77 6.47 4.13 9.73
N ASN A 78 5.56 4.37 10.67
CA ASN A 78 5.90 4.43 12.08
C ASN A 78 6.22 3.02 12.60
N ARG A 79 6.96 2.96 13.71
CA ARG A 79 7.32 1.72 14.39
C ARG A 79 6.85 1.78 15.86
N ASP A 80 5.98 0.88 16.23
CA ASP A 80 5.42 0.78 17.58
C ASP A 80 4.92 2.13 18.14
N GLY A 81 4.22 2.89 17.29
CA GLY A 81 3.66 4.19 17.65
C GLY A 81 4.63 5.38 17.57
N HIS A 82 5.88 5.16 17.12
CA HIS A 82 6.90 6.20 17.06
C HIS A 82 7.33 6.52 15.63
N PHE A 83 7.67 7.78 15.37
CA PHE A 83 8.34 8.16 14.14
C PHE A 83 9.76 7.59 14.11
N THR A 84 10.19 7.12 12.95
CA THR A 84 11.53 6.54 12.77
C THR A 84 12.59 7.58 12.40
N SER A 85 12.19 8.81 12.11
CA SER A 85 13.06 9.93 11.80
C SER A 85 12.33 11.27 11.95
N GLU A 86 13.08 12.35 12.12
CA GLU A 86 12.53 13.70 12.14
C GLU A 86 11.88 14.07 10.78
N SER A 87 12.47 13.62 9.68
CA SER A 87 11.90 13.85 8.35
C SER A 87 10.55 13.16 8.17
N ASN A 88 10.36 11.95 8.71
CA ASN A 88 9.08 11.26 8.70
C ASN A 88 8.04 11.98 9.58
N GLN A 89 8.44 12.51 10.73
CA GLN A 89 7.57 13.31 11.57
C GLN A 89 7.10 14.59 10.86
N ALA A 90 8.01 15.32 10.21
CA ALA A 90 7.69 16.51 9.44
C ALA A 90 6.78 16.18 8.24
N PHE A 91 7.02 15.06 7.58
CA PHE A 91 6.18 14.59 6.49
C PHE A 91 4.77 14.22 6.95
N ASP A 92 4.62 13.52 8.08
CA ASP A 92 3.31 13.23 8.69
C ASP A 92 2.53 14.52 9.00
N ALA A 93 3.19 15.53 9.58
CA ALA A 93 2.57 16.81 9.84
C ALA A 93 2.08 17.51 8.55
N THR A 94 2.86 17.43 7.47
CA THR A 94 2.48 17.98 6.15
C THR A 94 1.28 17.25 5.56
N LEU A 95 1.22 15.93 5.69
CA LEU A 95 0.09 15.13 5.22
C LEU A 95 -1.20 15.50 5.97
N ARG A 96 -1.13 15.55 7.30
CA ARG A 96 -2.28 15.88 8.16
C ARG A 96 -2.77 17.31 7.99
N ALA A 97 -1.89 18.25 7.68
CA ALA A 97 -2.27 19.62 7.33
C ALA A 97 -3.06 19.69 6.00
N ARG A 98 -2.79 18.76 5.07
CA ARG A 98 -3.51 18.64 3.80
C ARG A 98 -4.86 17.95 3.98
N ASP A 99 -4.89 16.84 4.73
CA ASP A 99 -6.09 16.09 5.07
C ASP A 99 -5.85 15.37 6.41
N PRO A 100 -6.66 15.65 7.46
CA PRO A 100 -6.51 15.03 8.77
C PRO A 100 -6.58 13.49 8.76
N ASN A 101 -7.18 12.89 7.73
CA ASN A 101 -7.27 11.43 7.57
C ASN A 101 -6.00 10.82 7.00
N MET A 102 -5.12 11.61 6.38
CA MET A 102 -3.79 11.18 5.93
C MET A 102 -2.84 11.06 7.13
N GLY A 103 -1.72 10.40 6.92
CA GLY A 103 -0.63 10.29 7.88
C GLY A 103 0.09 8.96 7.80
N LEU A 104 1.29 8.90 8.37
CA LEU A 104 2.09 7.67 8.38
C LEU A 104 1.37 6.60 9.19
N ARG A 105 1.35 5.39 8.63
CA ARG A 105 0.73 4.24 9.28
C ARG A 105 1.76 3.52 10.13
N ASP A 106 1.31 3.00 11.26
CA ASP A 106 2.13 2.20 12.17
C ASP A 106 2.25 0.76 11.64
N ASP A 107 3.45 0.23 11.59
CA ASP A 107 3.72 -1.11 11.07
C ASP A 107 3.04 -2.21 11.90
N ARG A 108 2.90 -2.02 13.22
CA ARG A 108 2.19 -2.95 14.10
C ARG A 108 0.71 -3.02 13.75
N ALA A 109 0.08 -1.88 13.48
CA ALA A 109 -1.32 -1.82 13.06
C ALA A 109 -1.52 -2.51 11.68
N LEU A 110 -0.61 -2.26 10.74
CA LEU A 110 -0.65 -2.91 9.42
C LEU A 110 -0.44 -4.43 9.50
N LYS A 111 0.47 -4.89 10.36
CA LYS A 111 0.69 -6.33 10.61
C LYS A 111 -0.55 -7.00 11.20
N ALA A 112 -1.23 -6.33 12.15
CA ALA A 112 -2.47 -6.82 12.73
C ALA A 112 -3.60 -6.88 11.68
N LEU A 113 -3.72 -5.83 10.86
CA LEU A 113 -4.68 -5.75 9.78
C LEU A 113 -4.45 -6.85 8.73
N GLY A 114 -3.20 -7.10 8.36
CA GLY A 114 -2.84 -8.19 7.44
C GLY A 114 -3.38 -9.55 7.91
N ARG A 115 -3.19 -9.87 9.19
CA ARG A 115 -3.68 -11.11 9.79
C ARG A 115 -5.20 -11.27 9.70
N GLN A 116 -5.96 -10.17 9.84
CA GLN A 116 -7.42 -10.21 9.72
C GLN A 116 -7.89 -10.60 8.32
N HIS A 117 -7.05 -10.37 7.30
CA HIS A 117 -7.35 -10.66 5.90
C HIS A 117 -6.55 -11.85 5.33
N GLY A 118 -6.02 -12.71 6.20
CA GLY A 118 -5.30 -13.92 5.80
C GLY A 118 -3.91 -13.66 5.23
N LEU A 119 -3.32 -12.48 5.53
CA LEU A 119 -1.98 -12.10 5.11
C LEU A 119 -1.01 -12.22 6.29
N LEU A 120 -0.03 -13.09 6.16
CA LEU A 120 0.99 -13.32 7.17
C LEU A 120 2.21 -12.44 6.89
N PHE A 121 2.58 -11.60 7.85
CA PHE A 121 3.78 -10.78 7.74
C PHE A 121 5.04 -11.65 7.70
N MET A 122 5.89 -11.41 6.69
CA MET A 122 7.06 -12.23 6.41
C MET A 122 8.37 -11.53 6.66
N ALA A 123 8.50 -10.29 6.21
CA ALA A 123 9.75 -9.54 6.24
C ALA A 123 9.56 -8.04 6.11
N GLU A 124 10.57 -7.29 6.51
CA GLU A 124 10.71 -5.88 6.16
C GLU A 124 12.11 -5.61 5.61
N HIS A 125 12.20 -4.66 4.70
CA HIS A 125 13.46 -4.21 4.11
C HIS A 125 13.59 -2.70 4.24
N ALA A 126 14.70 -2.24 4.80
CA ALA A 126 15.04 -0.83 4.85
C ALA A 126 15.33 -0.31 3.44
N MET A 127 14.79 0.84 3.13
CA MET A 127 14.93 1.50 1.85
C MET A 127 15.47 2.93 2.03
N PRO A 128 16.02 3.56 0.98
CA PRO A 128 16.47 4.95 1.08
C PRO A 128 15.40 5.91 1.58
N ALA A 129 15.82 7.04 2.13
CA ALA A 129 14.97 8.14 2.61
C ALA A 129 13.98 7.71 3.70
N ASN A 130 14.41 6.85 4.63
CA ASN A 130 13.61 6.37 5.76
C ASN A 130 12.30 5.67 5.36
N ASN A 131 12.28 5.10 4.15
CA ASN A 131 11.22 4.21 3.70
C ASN A 131 11.53 2.75 4.06
N ARG A 132 10.50 1.91 3.98
CA ARG A 132 10.61 0.45 4.13
C ARG A 132 9.71 -0.25 3.10
N VAL A 133 10.05 -1.47 2.76
CA VAL A 133 9.12 -2.41 2.14
C VAL A 133 8.68 -3.39 3.21
N LEU A 134 7.38 -3.47 3.43
CA LEU A 134 6.76 -4.48 4.28
C LEU A 134 6.20 -5.57 3.38
N VAL A 135 6.47 -6.84 3.72
CA VAL A 135 6.13 -8.01 2.88
C VAL A 135 5.21 -8.95 3.64
N TRP A 136 4.10 -9.31 3.02
CA TRP A 136 3.18 -10.34 3.50
C TRP A 136 3.07 -11.49 2.49
N ALA A 137 2.73 -12.67 2.99
CA ALA A 137 2.32 -13.84 2.21
C ALA A 137 0.86 -14.17 2.48
N ARG A 138 0.19 -14.72 1.47
CA ARG A 138 -1.12 -15.33 1.63
C ARG A 138 -1.01 -16.85 1.70
#